data_c8282e554f5995b6f554801334cc959c
#
_entry.id   c8282e554f5995b6f554801334cc959c
#
_cell.length_a   1.000
_cell.length_b   1.000
_cell.length_c   1.000
_cell.angle_alpha   90.00
_cell.angle_beta   90.00
_cell.angle_gamma   90.00
#
_symmetry.space_group_name_H-M   'P 1'
#
loop_
_entity.id
_entity.type
_entity.pdbx_description
1 polymer ?
#
loop_
_entity_poly.entity_id
_entity_poly.type
_entity_poly.pdbx_seq_one_letter_code
_entity_poly.pdbx_strand_id
1 'polypeptide(L)'
;MKKIGFLFVLISTFTFAQNSVLEQKINSIIKDKKATVGVSVLGFENGFTYNKNGDKKLPMQSVFKFHIAAAVLNFVDKGKLSLDQKIFVKKTDLLENTWSPLREKYPAGNIEIPLSEIIDFTVAQSDNNGCDILLKLIGGTSTVQKFMDSKGVKGFQIRFNEEEMHKDWNAQYENYSTTNSIVQVLKKFYDGKFLSKKSTEYLMKVMLGTKTGTNKLVEQLPKNTPVAHKTGSSGKNKDGLTGAENDMGIVTLPDGKHYAIAVFVSNSTETDAVNCKVISDVSKTVWEYFNK
;
A
#
# COMPACT_ATOMS: atom_id res chain seq x y z
N MET A 1 44.23 -20.46 -14.13
CA MET A 1 43.47 -19.47 -13.37
C MET A 1 42.93 -18.28 -14.19
N LYS A 2 42.71 -18.35 -15.52
CA LYS A 2 42.23 -17.23 -16.36
C LYS A 2 40.78 -17.33 -16.84
N LYS A 3 40.03 -18.41 -16.51
CA LYS A 3 38.65 -18.57 -17.02
C LYS A 3 37.52 -18.09 -16.08
N ILE A 4 37.81 -17.83 -14.79
CA ILE A 4 36.79 -17.44 -13.79
C ILE A 4 36.47 -15.93 -13.87
N GLY A 5 37.42 -15.07 -14.24
CA GLY A 5 37.22 -13.62 -14.34
C GLY A 5 36.30 -13.18 -15.49
N PHE A 6 36.23 -13.96 -16.58
CA PHE A 6 35.41 -13.61 -17.75
C PHE A 6 33.90 -13.87 -17.52
N LEU A 7 33.57 -14.86 -16.69
CA LEU A 7 32.16 -15.18 -16.36
C LEU A 7 31.54 -14.10 -15.45
N PHE A 8 32.31 -13.54 -14.51
CA PHE A 8 31.85 -12.46 -13.62
C PHE A 8 31.59 -11.14 -14.36
N VAL A 9 32.40 -10.79 -15.36
CA VAL A 9 32.22 -9.56 -16.17
C VAL A 9 30.97 -9.67 -17.06
N LEU A 10 30.68 -10.85 -17.64
CA LEU A 10 29.49 -11.09 -18.45
C LEU A 10 28.20 -10.99 -17.65
N ILE A 11 28.15 -11.52 -16.41
CA ILE A 11 26.98 -11.46 -15.55
C ILE A 11 26.69 -9.99 -15.14
N SER A 12 27.71 -9.21 -14.79
CA SER A 12 27.53 -7.82 -14.40
C SER A 12 27.05 -6.94 -15.55
N THR A 13 27.53 -7.12 -16.78
CA THR A 13 27.10 -6.36 -17.94
C THR A 13 25.66 -6.68 -18.35
N PHE A 14 25.23 -7.93 -18.20
CA PHE A 14 23.85 -8.33 -18.48
C PHE A 14 22.86 -7.71 -17.49
N THR A 15 23.20 -7.65 -16.22
CA THR A 15 22.37 -7.03 -15.17
C THR A 15 22.23 -5.52 -15.36
N PHE A 16 23.29 -4.82 -15.71
CA PHE A 16 23.27 -3.38 -16.02
C PHE A 16 22.39 -3.06 -17.24
N ALA A 17 22.50 -3.84 -18.30
CA ALA A 17 21.69 -3.67 -19.52
C ALA A 17 20.18 -3.91 -19.24
N GLN A 18 19.85 -4.88 -18.42
CA GLN A 18 18.48 -5.21 -18.07
C GLN A 18 17.83 -4.15 -17.19
N ASN A 19 18.58 -3.57 -16.24
CA ASN A 19 18.11 -2.46 -15.40
C ASN A 19 17.86 -1.20 -16.24
N SER A 20 18.68 -0.90 -17.22
CA SER A 20 18.49 0.24 -18.13
C SER A 20 17.21 0.09 -18.98
N VAL A 21 16.88 -1.13 -19.42
CA VAL A 21 15.63 -1.40 -20.17
C VAL A 21 14.40 -1.22 -19.31
N LEU A 22 14.40 -1.69 -18.05
CA LEU A 22 13.31 -1.46 -17.11
C LEU A 22 13.09 0.05 -16.87
N GLU A 23 14.18 0.78 -16.61
CA GLU A 23 14.12 2.21 -16.40
C GLU A 23 13.56 2.95 -17.61
N GLN A 24 14.03 2.64 -18.82
CA GLN A 24 13.53 3.24 -20.06
C GLN A 24 12.02 2.98 -20.25
N LYS A 25 11.55 1.75 -20.02
CA LYS A 25 10.14 1.39 -20.14
C LYS A 25 9.29 2.17 -19.14
N ILE A 26 9.68 2.21 -17.85
CA ILE A 26 8.94 2.97 -16.84
C ILE A 26 8.96 4.48 -17.15
N ASN A 27 10.11 5.03 -17.56
CA ASN A 27 10.19 6.43 -17.96
C ASN A 27 9.27 6.74 -19.15
N SER A 28 9.12 5.84 -20.13
CA SER A 28 8.22 6.04 -21.26
C SER A 28 6.73 6.05 -20.85
N ILE A 29 6.37 5.29 -19.81
CA ILE A 29 5.00 5.28 -19.27
C ILE A 29 4.65 6.61 -18.60
N ILE A 30 5.60 7.22 -17.88
CA ILE A 30 5.32 8.34 -16.97
C ILE A 30 5.72 9.72 -17.51
N LYS A 31 6.61 9.84 -18.50
CA LYS A 31 7.27 11.09 -18.94
C LYS A 31 6.30 12.21 -19.36
N ASP A 32 5.20 11.83 -20.03
CA ASP A 32 4.24 12.79 -20.60
C ASP A 32 2.98 12.96 -19.74
N LYS A 33 2.98 12.42 -18.51
CA LYS A 33 1.84 12.51 -17.60
C LYS A 33 1.86 13.83 -16.84
N LYS A 34 0.71 14.50 -16.81
CA LYS A 34 0.48 15.70 -16.00
C LYS A 34 0.27 15.31 -14.53
N ALA A 35 1.25 14.64 -13.95
CA ALA A 35 1.22 14.10 -12.59
C ALA A 35 2.65 13.94 -12.03
N THR A 36 2.77 13.87 -10.71
CA THR A 36 3.96 13.36 -10.06
C THR A 36 3.80 11.86 -9.84
N VAL A 37 4.62 11.04 -10.50
CA VAL A 37 4.59 9.59 -10.33
C VAL A 37 5.81 9.13 -9.54
N GLY A 38 5.57 8.51 -8.38
CA GLY A 38 6.59 7.82 -7.58
C GLY A 38 6.48 6.31 -7.80
N VAL A 39 7.61 5.67 -8.10
CA VAL A 39 7.70 4.22 -8.29
C VAL A 39 8.88 3.68 -7.49
N SER A 40 8.65 2.66 -6.67
CA SER A 40 9.73 1.88 -6.05
C SER A 40 9.43 0.40 -6.14
N VAL A 41 10.48 -0.39 -6.36
CA VAL A 41 10.42 -1.85 -6.43
C VAL A 41 11.57 -2.43 -5.61
N LEU A 42 11.30 -3.53 -4.90
CA LEU A 42 12.28 -4.27 -4.11
C LEU A 42 12.08 -5.77 -4.29
N GLY A 43 13.02 -6.44 -4.96
CA GLY A 43 13.06 -7.90 -5.05
C GLY A 43 13.55 -8.50 -3.73
N PHE A 44 12.80 -9.46 -3.18
CA PHE A 44 13.05 -9.96 -1.82
C PHE A 44 14.23 -10.93 -1.75
N GLU A 45 14.37 -11.79 -2.73
CA GLU A 45 15.38 -12.86 -2.74
C GLU A 45 16.69 -12.41 -3.42
N ASN A 46 16.62 -11.50 -4.37
CA ASN A 46 17.80 -11.04 -5.14
C ASN A 46 18.30 -9.64 -4.74
N GLY A 47 17.58 -8.94 -3.84
CA GLY A 47 17.94 -7.59 -3.39
C GLY A 47 17.83 -6.51 -4.49
N PHE A 48 17.19 -6.82 -5.63
CA PHE A 48 16.98 -5.85 -6.70
C PHE A 48 16.23 -4.62 -6.19
N THR A 49 16.67 -3.44 -6.59
CA THR A 49 15.98 -2.18 -6.27
C THR A 49 15.80 -1.33 -7.51
N TYR A 50 14.62 -0.74 -7.65
CA TYR A 50 14.34 0.32 -8.61
C TYR A 50 13.65 1.48 -7.91
N ASN A 51 14.01 2.70 -8.29
CA ASN A 51 13.48 3.90 -7.67
C ASN A 51 13.34 5.04 -8.69
N LYS A 52 12.12 5.57 -8.84
CA LYS A 52 11.82 6.77 -9.61
C LYS A 52 10.97 7.72 -8.78
N ASN A 53 11.48 8.90 -8.45
CA ASN A 53 10.82 9.83 -7.51
C ASN A 53 10.49 9.20 -6.14
N GLY A 54 11.16 8.11 -5.78
CA GLY A 54 10.78 7.28 -4.65
C GLY A 54 11.01 7.90 -3.28
N ASP A 55 11.76 9.00 -3.20
CA ASP A 55 11.99 9.77 -1.98
C ASP A 55 11.05 10.98 -1.86
N LYS A 56 10.20 11.24 -2.86
CA LYS A 56 9.18 12.28 -2.76
C LYS A 56 8.12 11.88 -1.75
N LYS A 57 7.76 12.83 -0.89
CA LYS A 57 6.62 12.72 0.04
C LYS A 57 5.33 12.87 -0.75
N LEU A 58 4.59 11.77 -0.89
CA LEU A 58 3.35 11.72 -1.65
C LEU A 58 2.20 11.32 -0.73
N PRO A 59 0.99 11.91 -0.88
CA PRO A 59 -0.15 11.57 -0.04
C PRO A 59 -0.53 10.11 -0.20
N MET A 60 -0.72 9.41 0.92
CA MET A 60 -0.98 7.97 0.93
C MET A 60 -2.43 7.61 0.58
N GLN A 61 -3.37 8.48 0.96
CA GLN A 61 -4.77 8.09 1.03
C GLN A 61 -4.93 6.73 1.74
N SER A 62 -5.89 5.93 1.38
CA SER A 62 -6.18 4.66 2.07
C SER A 62 -5.03 3.64 2.12
N VAL A 63 -3.87 3.88 1.49
CA VAL A 63 -2.66 3.07 1.71
C VAL A 63 -2.26 3.05 3.19
N PHE A 64 -2.52 4.14 3.92
CA PHE A 64 -2.19 4.23 5.35
C PHE A 64 -2.95 3.21 6.22
N LYS A 65 -4.07 2.63 5.74
CA LYS A 65 -4.87 1.61 6.46
C LYS A 65 -4.10 0.32 6.71
N PHE A 66 -3.14 -0.03 5.84
CA PHE A 66 -2.18 -1.10 6.12
C PHE A 66 -1.36 -0.81 7.39
N HIS A 67 -0.85 0.41 7.53
CA HIS A 67 -0.04 0.81 8.68
C HIS A 67 -0.86 0.85 9.97
N ILE A 68 -2.13 1.28 9.87
CA ILE A 68 -3.09 1.26 10.98
C ILE A 68 -3.36 -0.18 11.43
N ALA A 69 -3.69 -1.07 10.49
CA ALA A 69 -3.93 -2.48 10.78
C ALA A 69 -2.70 -3.15 11.42
N ALA A 70 -1.49 -2.84 10.93
CA ALA A 70 -0.25 -3.34 11.53
C ALA A 70 -0.06 -2.81 12.97
N ALA A 71 -0.40 -1.55 13.24
CA ALA A 71 -0.35 -1.00 14.60
C ALA A 71 -1.38 -1.69 15.53
N VAL A 72 -2.61 -1.94 15.06
CA VAL A 72 -3.64 -2.69 15.81
C VAL A 72 -3.16 -4.11 16.09
N LEU A 73 -2.60 -4.80 15.12
CA LEU A 73 -2.07 -6.16 15.27
C LEU A 73 -0.87 -6.22 16.23
N ASN A 74 -0.08 -5.15 16.35
CA ASN A 74 0.95 -5.07 17.41
C ASN A 74 0.34 -5.01 18.82
N PHE A 75 -0.88 -4.49 19.01
CA PHE A 75 -1.61 -4.60 20.28
C PHE A 75 -2.11 -6.03 20.50
N VAL A 76 -2.53 -6.73 19.45
CA VAL A 76 -2.88 -8.16 19.50
C VAL A 76 -1.66 -8.99 19.89
N ASP A 77 -0.51 -8.77 19.26
CA ASP A 77 0.76 -9.47 19.55
C ASP A 77 1.23 -9.25 21.00
N LYS A 78 0.89 -8.10 21.59
CA LYS A 78 1.17 -7.78 23.00
C LYS A 78 0.11 -8.28 24.00
N GLY A 79 -0.91 -9.01 23.53
CA GLY A 79 -2.01 -9.52 24.34
C GLY A 79 -2.94 -8.43 24.89
N LYS A 80 -2.89 -7.20 24.35
CA LYS A 80 -3.76 -6.10 24.76
C LYS A 80 -5.10 -6.10 24.04
N LEU A 81 -5.17 -6.71 22.86
CA LEU A 81 -6.37 -6.94 22.08
C LEU A 81 -6.42 -8.39 21.62
N SER A 82 -7.58 -8.85 21.16
CA SER A 82 -7.76 -10.15 20.50
C SER A 82 -8.53 -9.96 19.20
N LEU A 83 -8.21 -10.75 18.16
CA LEU A 83 -8.95 -10.73 16.89
C LEU A 83 -10.41 -11.08 17.04
N ASP A 84 -10.75 -11.91 18.02
CA ASP A 84 -12.12 -12.33 18.33
C ASP A 84 -12.86 -11.33 19.24
N GLN A 85 -12.12 -10.35 19.79
CA GLN A 85 -12.70 -9.34 20.68
C GLN A 85 -13.82 -8.59 19.95
N LYS A 86 -14.97 -8.48 20.60
CA LYS A 86 -16.10 -7.69 20.14
C LYS A 86 -15.86 -6.21 20.41
N ILE A 87 -15.98 -5.40 19.35
CA ILE A 87 -15.90 -3.94 19.42
C ILE A 87 -17.31 -3.40 19.24
N PHE A 88 -17.78 -2.62 20.22
CA PHE A 88 -19.08 -1.97 20.12
C PHE A 88 -18.99 -0.78 19.18
N VAL A 89 -19.62 -0.89 18.00
CA VAL A 89 -19.69 0.12 16.96
C VAL A 89 -20.99 0.90 17.11
N LYS A 90 -20.89 2.18 17.50
CA LYS A 90 -22.05 3.05 17.65
C LYS A 90 -22.58 3.46 16.27
N LYS A 91 -23.88 3.83 16.20
CA LYS A 91 -24.44 4.46 14.98
C LYS A 91 -23.65 5.71 14.60
N THR A 92 -23.19 6.49 15.57
CA THR A 92 -22.41 7.71 15.36
C THR A 92 -20.98 7.48 14.85
N ASP A 93 -20.46 6.25 14.97
CA ASP A 93 -19.15 5.87 14.40
C ASP A 93 -19.27 5.53 12.90
N LEU A 94 -20.50 5.42 12.36
CA LEU A 94 -20.81 5.08 10.97
C LEU A 94 -21.24 6.34 10.19
N LEU A 95 -20.27 7.19 9.84
CA LEU A 95 -20.50 8.43 9.11
C LEU A 95 -21.11 8.16 7.72
N GLU A 96 -22.10 8.97 7.31
CA GLU A 96 -22.86 8.75 6.08
C GLU A 96 -22.11 9.21 4.82
N ASN A 97 -21.39 10.33 4.92
CA ASN A 97 -20.75 10.98 3.77
C ASN A 97 -19.34 10.45 3.49
N THR A 98 -19.13 9.14 3.61
CA THR A 98 -17.84 8.52 3.34
C THR A 98 -18.02 7.09 2.80
N TRP A 99 -16.99 6.58 2.12
CA TRP A 99 -16.96 5.20 1.64
C TRP A 99 -16.92 4.22 2.82
N SER A 100 -17.96 3.40 2.99
CA SER A 100 -18.01 2.45 4.10
C SER A 100 -18.90 1.24 3.82
N PRO A 101 -18.37 0.16 3.24
CA PRO A 101 -19.05 -1.13 3.16
C PRO A 101 -19.47 -1.70 4.54
N LEU A 102 -18.73 -1.37 5.60
CA LEU A 102 -19.09 -1.71 6.99
C LEU A 102 -20.44 -1.10 7.38
N ARG A 103 -20.64 0.20 7.08
CA ARG A 103 -21.92 0.87 7.30
C ARG A 103 -23.05 0.26 6.47
N GLU A 104 -22.76 -0.09 5.22
CA GLU A 104 -23.75 -0.74 4.35
C GLU A 104 -24.21 -2.10 4.90
N LYS A 105 -23.29 -2.86 5.49
CA LYS A 105 -23.59 -4.13 6.14
C LYS A 105 -24.35 -3.96 7.46
N TYR A 106 -24.00 -2.93 8.24
CA TYR A 106 -24.54 -2.67 9.57
C TYR A 106 -25.16 -1.27 9.70
N PRO A 107 -26.20 -0.94 8.92
CA PRO A 107 -26.71 0.43 8.81
C PRO A 107 -27.30 0.99 10.10
N ALA A 108 -27.79 0.12 11.00
CA ALA A 108 -28.34 0.53 12.30
C ALA A 108 -27.26 0.91 13.32
N GLY A 109 -26.01 0.45 13.15
CA GLY A 109 -25.00 0.59 14.18
C GLY A 109 -25.39 -0.03 15.52
N ASN A 110 -24.81 0.43 16.62
CA ASN A 110 -25.06 -0.04 17.98
C ASN A 110 -24.95 -1.57 18.10
N ILE A 111 -23.92 -2.12 17.50
CA ILE A 111 -23.68 -3.56 17.36
C ILE A 111 -22.25 -3.90 17.76
N GLU A 112 -22.07 -5.10 18.26
CA GLU A 112 -20.74 -5.67 18.52
C GLU A 112 -20.21 -6.42 17.30
N ILE A 113 -19.04 -6.00 16.79
CA ILE A 113 -18.39 -6.57 15.62
C ILE A 113 -17.01 -7.10 16.03
N PRO A 114 -16.58 -8.31 15.59
CA PRO A 114 -15.24 -8.81 15.84
C PRO A 114 -14.16 -7.87 15.30
N LEU A 115 -13.08 -7.66 16.05
CA LEU A 115 -11.96 -6.84 15.61
C LEU A 115 -11.42 -7.32 14.24
N SER A 116 -11.34 -8.63 14.04
CA SER A 116 -10.92 -9.22 12.77
C SER A 116 -11.78 -8.76 11.58
N GLU A 117 -13.09 -8.64 11.77
CA GLU A 117 -13.98 -8.19 10.71
C GLU A 117 -13.80 -6.70 10.40
N ILE A 118 -13.60 -5.87 11.43
CA ILE A 118 -13.33 -4.44 11.22
C ILE A 118 -12.01 -4.25 10.46
N ILE A 119 -10.97 -5.03 10.77
CA ILE A 119 -9.69 -5.01 10.04
C ILE A 119 -9.90 -5.44 8.58
N ASP A 120 -10.70 -6.49 8.33
CA ASP A 120 -10.99 -6.95 6.96
C ASP A 120 -11.68 -5.85 6.14
N PHE A 121 -12.75 -5.25 6.66
CA PHE A 121 -13.39 -4.10 6.01
C PHE A 121 -12.43 -2.96 5.74
N THR A 122 -11.62 -2.61 6.73
CA THR A 122 -10.67 -1.49 6.65
C THR A 122 -9.59 -1.70 5.58
N VAL A 123 -9.01 -2.89 5.52
CA VAL A 123 -7.88 -3.18 4.62
C VAL A 123 -8.36 -3.69 3.27
N ALA A 124 -9.16 -4.77 3.25
CA ALA A 124 -9.55 -5.42 2.00
C ALA A 124 -10.60 -4.65 1.21
N GLN A 125 -11.48 -3.91 1.88
CA GLN A 125 -12.54 -3.13 1.25
C GLN A 125 -12.34 -1.61 1.38
N SER A 126 -11.24 -1.20 2.00
CA SER A 126 -10.84 0.21 2.15
C SER A 126 -11.84 1.06 2.93
N ASP A 127 -12.51 0.48 3.93
CA ASP A 127 -13.56 1.13 4.72
C ASP A 127 -13.03 2.30 5.54
N ASN A 128 -13.68 3.48 5.42
CA ASN A 128 -13.25 4.69 6.13
C ASN A 128 -13.73 4.71 7.58
N ASN A 129 -14.96 4.30 7.84
CA ASN A 129 -15.47 4.24 9.22
C ASN A 129 -14.73 3.17 10.03
N GLY A 130 -14.47 2.00 9.44
CA GLY A 130 -13.64 0.96 10.05
C GLY A 130 -12.24 1.47 10.38
N CYS A 131 -11.64 2.27 9.48
CA CYS A 131 -10.37 2.94 9.72
C CYS A 131 -10.38 3.81 10.99
N ASP A 132 -11.36 4.69 11.11
CA ASP A 132 -11.46 5.61 12.25
C ASP A 132 -11.82 4.90 13.56
N ILE A 133 -12.63 3.82 13.49
CA ILE A 133 -12.90 2.94 14.62
C ILE A 133 -11.59 2.29 15.11
N LEU A 134 -10.76 1.76 14.20
CA LEU A 134 -9.47 1.16 14.55
C LEU A 134 -8.51 2.19 15.15
N LEU A 135 -8.42 3.39 14.58
CA LEU A 135 -7.62 4.48 15.14
C LEU A 135 -8.08 4.83 16.56
N LYS A 136 -9.37 5.03 16.77
CA LYS A 136 -9.96 5.31 18.08
C LYS A 136 -9.63 4.23 19.10
N LEU A 137 -9.70 2.95 18.69
CA LEU A 137 -9.42 1.80 19.56
C LEU A 137 -7.99 1.80 20.11
N ILE A 138 -7.00 2.25 19.34
CA ILE A 138 -5.58 2.21 19.72
C ILE A 138 -5.02 3.56 20.20
N GLY A 139 -5.86 4.62 20.29
CA GLY A 139 -5.45 5.95 20.76
C GLY A 139 -4.97 6.90 19.67
N GLY A 140 -5.48 6.75 18.44
CA GLY A 140 -5.32 7.71 17.34
C GLY A 140 -4.08 7.55 16.48
N THR A 141 -3.93 8.49 15.53
CA THR A 141 -2.84 8.50 14.54
C THR A 141 -1.45 8.57 15.17
N SER A 142 -1.31 9.26 16.31
CA SER A 142 -0.03 9.35 17.05
C SER A 142 0.49 7.99 17.51
N THR A 143 -0.40 7.04 17.81
CA THR A 143 -0.01 5.66 18.18
C THR A 143 0.55 4.91 16.96
N VAL A 144 -0.06 5.11 15.78
CA VAL A 144 0.44 4.54 14.54
C VAL A 144 1.81 5.13 14.20
N GLN A 145 1.97 6.45 14.29
CA GLN A 145 3.25 7.12 14.05
C GLN A 145 4.35 6.56 14.95
N LYS A 146 4.11 6.50 16.27
CA LYS A 146 5.06 5.93 17.24
C LYS A 146 5.42 4.47 16.94
N PHE A 147 4.44 3.67 16.48
CA PHE A 147 4.69 2.29 16.07
C PHE A 147 5.63 2.25 14.87
N MET A 148 5.37 3.04 13.82
CA MET A 148 6.22 3.11 12.63
C MET A 148 7.64 3.59 12.99
N ASP A 149 7.77 4.61 13.83
CA ASP A 149 9.06 5.13 14.32
C ASP A 149 9.84 4.03 15.07
N SER A 150 9.15 3.26 15.93
CA SER A 150 9.75 2.14 16.67
C SER A 150 10.27 1.01 15.78
N LYS A 151 9.72 0.89 14.55
CA LYS A 151 10.17 -0.06 13.52
C LYS A 151 11.24 0.54 12.59
N GLY A 152 11.68 1.76 12.87
CA GLY A 152 12.68 2.47 12.09
C GLY A 152 12.21 2.83 10.68
N VAL A 153 10.91 3.07 10.52
CA VAL A 153 10.34 3.55 9.26
C VAL A 153 10.67 5.03 9.07
N LYS A 154 11.25 5.38 7.93
CA LYS A 154 11.58 6.75 7.56
C LYS A 154 10.73 7.17 6.36
N GLY A 155 10.54 8.48 6.14
CA GLY A 155 9.77 8.98 5.01
C GLY A 155 8.26 8.64 5.09
N PHE A 156 7.73 8.50 6.29
CA PHE A 156 6.32 8.23 6.61
C PHE A 156 5.81 9.23 7.63
N GLN A 157 4.59 9.70 7.45
CA GLN A 157 3.87 10.52 8.41
C GLN A 157 2.36 10.24 8.35
N ILE A 158 1.73 10.16 9.52
CA ILE A 158 0.27 10.11 9.67
C ILE A 158 -0.15 11.11 10.76
N ARG A 159 -1.03 12.03 10.42
CA ARG A 159 -1.55 13.08 11.32
C ARG A 159 -3.05 13.05 11.48
N PHE A 160 -3.77 12.80 10.38
CA PHE A 160 -5.21 12.92 10.30
C PHE A 160 -5.87 11.55 10.10
N ASN A 161 -7.07 11.40 10.64
CA ASN A 161 -7.95 10.26 10.36
C ASN A 161 -8.78 10.51 9.09
N GLU A 162 -9.67 9.58 8.71
CA GLU A 162 -10.47 9.72 7.49
C GLU A 162 -11.48 10.86 7.59
N GLU A 163 -12.12 11.05 8.75
CA GLU A 163 -13.08 12.15 8.97
C GLU A 163 -12.41 13.52 8.81
N GLU A 164 -11.20 13.69 9.37
CA GLU A 164 -10.43 14.93 9.28
C GLU A 164 -9.97 15.21 7.85
N MET A 165 -9.48 14.19 7.13
CA MET A 165 -9.10 14.33 5.72
C MET A 165 -10.30 14.65 4.81
N HIS A 166 -11.50 14.18 5.17
CA HIS A 166 -12.72 14.50 4.40
C HIS A 166 -13.13 15.97 4.55
N LYS A 167 -12.86 16.58 5.70
CA LYS A 167 -13.19 17.97 5.98
C LYS A 167 -12.26 18.98 5.31
N ASP A 168 -11.00 18.62 5.10
CA ASP A 168 -9.97 19.48 4.48
C ASP A 168 -9.18 18.71 3.42
N TRP A 169 -9.33 19.15 2.16
CA TRP A 169 -8.59 18.59 1.03
C TRP A 169 -7.08 18.57 1.25
N ASN A 170 -6.52 19.57 1.91
CA ASN A 170 -5.07 19.68 2.12
C ASN A 170 -4.55 18.75 3.22
N ALA A 171 -5.42 18.30 4.13
CA ALA A 171 -5.04 17.38 5.20
C ALA A 171 -4.43 16.06 4.66
N GLN A 172 -4.82 15.62 3.46
CA GLN A 172 -4.26 14.43 2.82
C GLN A 172 -2.74 14.50 2.62
N TYR A 173 -2.17 15.68 2.40
CA TYR A 173 -0.72 15.85 2.17
C TYR A 173 0.10 15.74 3.46
N GLU A 174 -0.55 15.81 4.62
CA GLU A 174 0.07 15.56 5.91
C GLU A 174 0.09 14.06 6.29
N ASN A 175 -0.67 13.23 5.56
CA ASN A 175 -0.63 11.78 5.62
C ASN A 175 0.17 11.26 4.41
N TYR A 176 1.50 11.30 4.48
CA TYR A 176 2.34 10.96 3.35
C TYR A 176 3.27 9.76 3.61
N SER A 177 3.68 9.13 2.53
CA SER A 177 4.85 8.26 2.52
C SER A 177 5.69 8.49 1.27
N THR A 178 6.94 8.04 1.32
CA THR A 178 7.75 7.84 0.12
C THR A 178 7.52 6.42 -0.40
N THR A 179 7.51 6.20 -1.73
CA THR A 179 7.34 4.84 -2.27
C THR A 179 8.51 3.94 -1.89
N ASN A 180 9.71 4.52 -1.70
CA ASN A 180 10.86 3.80 -1.18
C ASN A 180 10.62 3.29 0.25
N SER A 181 10.04 4.13 1.12
CA SER A 181 9.63 3.70 2.47
C SER A 181 8.63 2.54 2.41
N ILE A 182 7.63 2.64 1.54
CA ILE A 182 6.59 1.61 1.40
C ILE A 182 7.19 0.24 1.09
N VAL A 183 8.06 0.13 0.08
CA VAL A 183 8.64 -1.19 -0.28
C VAL A 183 9.55 -1.74 0.82
N GLN A 184 10.24 -0.89 1.57
CA GLN A 184 11.02 -1.29 2.74
C GLN A 184 10.13 -1.79 3.90
N VAL A 185 9.00 -1.12 4.14
CA VAL A 185 7.99 -1.55 5.11
C VAL A 185 7.40 -2.90 4.73
N LEU A 186 7.01 -3.10 3.47
CA LEU A 186 6.49 -4.36 2.96
C LEU A 186 7.52 -5.50 3.10
N LYS A 187 8.80 -5.22 2.84
CA LYS A 187 9.88 -6.20 3.04
C LYS A 187 10.05 -6.58 4.52
N LYS A 188 10.09 -5.58 5.42
CA LYS A 188 10.15 -5.83 6.86
C LYS A 188 8.94 -6.61 7.37
N PHE A 189 7.76 -6.31 6.84
CA PHE A 189 6.52 -7.03 7.15
C PHE A 189 6.59 -8.48 6.68
N TYR A 190 6.98 -8.72 5.44
CA TYR A 190 7.17 -10.06 4.88
C TYR A 190 8.18 -10.90 5.68
N ASP A 191 9.30 -10.30 6.09
CA ASP A 191 10.35 -10.93 6.89
C ASP A 191 9.95 -11.19 8.36
N GLY A 192 8.72 -10.88 8.77
CA GLY A 192 8.26 -11.03 10.15
C GLY A 192 8.92 -10.07 11.14
N LYS A 193 9.55 -8.98 10.67
CA LYS A 193 10.22 -7.99 11.53
C LYS A 193 9.27 -6.92 12.08
N PHE A 194 8.05 -6.89 11.58
CA PHE A 194 7.00 -5.93 11.96
C PHE A 194 6.09 -6.47 13.05
N LEU A 195 5.59 -7.69 12.88
CA LEU A 195 4.57 -8.35 13.68
C LEU A 195 4.99 -9.77 14.01
N SER A 196 4.25 -10.45 14.90
CA SER A 196 4.38 -11.90 15.08
C SER A 196 4.05 -12.64 13.78
N LYS A 197 4.49 -13.90 13.68
CA LYS A 197 4.17 -14.76 12.54
C LYS A 197 2.66 -14.84 12.30
N LYS A 198 1.86 -15.06 13.36
CA LYS A 198 0.39 -15.17 13.29
C LYS A 198 -0.25 -13.89 12.73
N SER A 199 0.15 -12.74 13.23
CA SER A 199 -0.39 -11.44 12.78
C SER A 199 0.09 -11.08 11.37
N THR A 200 1.32 -11.45 11.00
CA THR A 200 1.83 -11.28 9.62
C THR A 200 1.01 -12.13 8.64
N GLU A 201 0.80 -13.41 8.91
CA GLU A 201 0.00 -14.31 8.08
C GLU A 201 -1.45 -13.82 7.95
N TYR A 202 -2.04 -13.37 9.06
CA TYR A 202 -3.40 -12.83 9.06
C TYR A 202 -3.50 -11.57 8.16
N LEU A 203 -2.63 -10.57 8.34
CA LEU A 203 -2.68 -9.34 7.53
C LEU A 203 -2.35 -9.61 6.05
N MET A 204 -1.41 -10.53 5.78
CA MET A 204 -1.12 -10.98 4.42
C MET A 204 -2.35 -11.58 3.74
N LYS A 205 -3.10 -12.45 4.45
CA LYS A 205 -4.35 -13.02 3.96
C LYS A 205 -5.40 -11.94 3.66
N VAL A 206 -5.55 -10.96 4.55
CA VAL A 206 -6.48 -9.83 4.34
C VAL A 206 -6.09 -9.03 3.09
N MET A 207 -4.80 -8.71 2.91
CA MET A 207 -4.31 -7.99 1.73
C MET A 207 -4.45 -8.78 0.42
N LEU A 208 -4.29 -10.11 0.45
CA LEU A 208 -4.57 -10.98 -0.71
C LEU A 208 -6.06 -10.98 -1.07
N GLY A 209 -6.93 -10.72 -0.11
CA GLY A 209 -8.38 -10.58 -0.28
C GLY A 209 -8.87 -9.21 -0.71
N THR A 210 -7.97 -8.26 -1.05
CA THR A 210 -8.32 -6.88 -1.43
C THR A 210 -9.34 -6.85 -2.57
N LYS A 211 -10.41 -6.06 -2.38
CA LYS A 211 -11.54 -5.93 -3.32
C LYS A 211 -11.47 -4.67 -4.17
N THR A 212 -10.61 -3.72 -3.81
CA THR A 212 -10.46 -2.43 -4.50
C THR A 212 -9.31 -2.45 -5.49
N GLY A 213 -9.35 -1.59 -6.53
CA GLY A 213 -8.24 -1.38 -7.46
C GLY A 213 -7.98 -2.54 -8.42
N THR A 214 -9.05 -3.23 -8.87
CA THR A 214 -8.95 -4.26 -9.93
C THR A 214 -8.38 -3.73 -11.24
N ASN A 215 -8.39 -2.42 -11.41
CA ASN A 215 -7.84 -1.65 -12.54
C ASN A 215 -6.46 -1.02 -12.25
N LYS A 216 -5.73 -1.50 -11.21
CA LYS A 216 -4.42 -0.98 -10.79
C LYS A 216 -3.33 -2.07 -10.89
N LEU A 217 -2.59 -2.35 -9.81
CA LEU A 217 -1.47 -3.32 -9.86
C LEU A 217 -1.83 -4.67 -10.46
N VAL A 218 -3.04 -5.16 -10.20
CA VAL A 218 -3.46 -6.51 -10.59
C VAL A 218 -3.98 -6.60 -12.03
N GLU A 219 -4.39 -5.49 -12.65
CA GLU A 219 -5.16 -5.47 -13.90
C GLU A 219 -4.51 -6.24 -15.05
N GLN A 220 -3.22 -6.00 -15.29
CA GLN A 220 -2.49 -6.55 -16.42
C GLN A 220 -1.59 -7.73 -16.05
N LEU A 221 -1.62 -8.19 -14.81
CA LEU A 221 -0.89 -9.39 -14.40
C LEU A 221 -1.61 -10.65 -14.89
N PRO A 222 -0.90 -11.77 -15.08
CA PRO A 222 -1.55 -13.04 -15.40
C PRO A 222 -2.63 -13.39 -14.37
N LYS A 223 -3.72 -14.01 -14.84
CA LYS A 223 -4.81 -14.45 -13.95
C LYS A 223 -4.25 -15.30 -12.81
N ASN A 224 -4.78 -15.08 -11.62
CA ASN A 224 -4.38 -15.77 -10.39
C ASN A 224 -2.97 -15.46 -9.88
N THR A 225 -2.27 -14.44 -10.40
CA THR A 225 -1.05 -13.93 -9.76
C THR A 225 -1.41 -13.45 -8.35
N PRO A 226 -0.84 -14.02 -7.28
CA PRO A 226 -1.14 -13.57 -5.93
C PRO A 226 -0.51 -12.19 -5.68
N VAL A 227 -1.37 -11.22 -5.35
CA VAL A 227 -0.96 -9.85 -5.00
C VAL A 227 -1.60 -9.46 -3.68
N ALA A 228 -0.80 -9.38 -2.64
CA ALA A 228 -1.22 -8.81 -1.37
C ALA A 228 -1.06 -7.29 -1.44
N HIS A 229 -2.16 -6.54 -1.63
CA HIS A 229 -2.05 -5.12 -1.95
C HIS A 229 -3.02 -4.22 -1.18
N LYS A 230 -2.73 -2.92 -1.18
CA LYS A 230 -3.59 -1.87 -0.63
C LYS A 230 -3.59 -0.64 -1.52
N THR A 231 -4.78 -0.23 -1.93
CA THR A 231 -5.01 0.95 -2.77
C THR A 231 -5.25 2.22 -1.95
N GLY A 232 -5.09 3.36 -2.59
CA GLY A 232 -5.49 4.67 -2.07
C GLY A 232 -5.96 5.58 -3.21
N SER A 233 -7.02 6.37 -2.98
CA SER A 233 -7.58 7.29 -3.97
C SER A 233 -8.18 8.50 -3.26
N SER A 234 -7.89 9.70 -3.76
CA SER A 234 -8.45 10.96 -3.23
C SER A 234 -9.75 11.37 -3.93
N GLY A 235 -10.02 10.81 -5.10
CA GLY A 235 -10.94 11.46 -6.03
C GLY A 235 -10.36 12.78 -6.57
N LYS A 236 -11.22 13.61 -7.14
CA LYS A 236 -10.86 14.93 -7.70
C LYS A 236 -11.41 16.07 -6.84
N ASN A 237 -10.63 17.13 -6.71
CA ASN A 237 -11.14 18.37 -6.14
C ASN A 237 -11.98 19.16 -7.18
N LYS A 238 -12.51 20.31 -6.75
CA LYS A 238 -13.31 21.22 -7.61
C LYS A 238 -12.57 21.74 -8.85
N ASP A 239 -11.24 21.73 -8.83
CA ASP A 239 -10.38 22.19 -9.93
C ASP A 239 -9.98 21.03 -10.86
N GLY A 240 -10.52 19.82 -10.64
CA GLY A 240 -10.23 18.62 -11.42
C GLY A 240 -8.89 17.95 -11.07
N LEU A 241 -8.25 18.35 -9.96
CA LEU A 241 -6.99 17.78 -9.51
C LEU A 241 -7.21 16.51 -8.68
N THR A 242 -6.60 15.40 -9.06
CA THR A 242 -6.47 14.19 -8.26
C THR A 242 -5.26 14.34 -7.34
N GLY A 243 -5.47 14.37 -6.02
CA GLY A 243 -4.38 14.48 -5.04
C GLY A 243 -3.53 13.22 -4.99
N ALA A 244 -4.18 12.07 -5.06
CA ALA A 244 -3.52 10.76 -5.07
C ALA A 244 -4.37 9.68 -5.76
N GLU A 245 -3.69 8.84 -6.57
CA GLU A 245 -4.16 7.56 -7.08
C GLU A 245 -3.01 6.57 -6.88
N ASN A 246 -3.16 5.62 -5.96
CA ASN A 246 -2.06 4.82 -5.45
C ASN A 246 -2.40 3.33 -5.42
N ASP A 247 -1.35 2.51 -5.53
CA ASP A 247 -1.40 1.12 -5.11
C ASP A 247 -0.02 0.66 -4.63
N MET A 248 0.01 -0.22 -3.64
CA MET A 248 1.24 -0.85 -3.13
C MET A 248 0.97 -2.29 -2.77
N GLY A 249 1.96 -3.17 -2.98
CA GLY A 249 1.75 -4.58 -2.66
C GLY A 249 2.99 -5.44 -2.74
N ILE A 250 2.78 -6.70 -2.34
CA ILE A 250 3.72 -7.81 -2.49
C ILE A 250 3.17 -8.73 -3.57
N VAL A 251 3.94 -8.93 -4.62
CA VAL A 251 3.60 -9.82 -5.73
C VAL A 251 4.38 -11.12 -5.60
N THR A 252 3.68 -12.26 -5.75
CA THR A 252 4.30 -13.58 -5.79
C THR A 252 4.49 -14.02 -7.24
N LEU A 253 5.72 -14.37 -7.59
CA LEU A 253 6.09 -14.86 -8.91
C LEU A 253 5.80 -16.37 -9.07
N PRO A 254 5.70 -16.89 -10.32
CA PRO A 254 5.43 -18.31 -10.55
C PRO A 254 6.49 -19.27 -9.94
N ASP A 255 7.72 -18.81 -9.76
CA ASP A 255 8.81 -19.56 -9.12
C ASP A 255 8.81 -19.47 -7.58
N GLY A 256 7.78 -18.83 -7.01
CA GLY A 256 7.63 -18.65 -5.57
C GLY A 256 8.43 -17.50 -4.97
N LYS A 257 9.19 -16.75 -5.77
CA LYS A 257 9.86 -15.53 -5.31
C LYS A 257 8.90 -14.36 -5.20
N HIS A 258 9.34 -13.29 -4.54
CA HIS A 258 8.51 -12.15 -4.23
C HIS A 258 9.20 -10.82 -4.54
N TYR A 259 8.39 -9.82 -4.85
CA TYR A 259 8.85 -8.44 -4.83
C TYR A 259 7.78 -7.52 -4.23
N ALA A 260 8.23 -6.45 -3.58
CA ALA A 260 7.37 -5.33 -3.23
C ALA A 260 7.38 -4.30 -4.36
N ILE A 261 6.22 -3.70 -4.60
CA ILE A 261 6.03 -2.60 -5.53
C ILE A 261 5.15 -1.53 -4.89
N ALA A 262 5.49 -0.25 -5.12
CA ALA A 262 4.64 0.88 -4.81
C ALA A 262 4.61 1.84 -5.99
N VAL A 263 3.41 2.21 -6.45
CA VAL A 263 3.19 3.19 -7.51
C VAL A 263 2.19 4.22 -7.01
N PHE A 264 2.66 5.45 -6.83
CA PHE A 264 1.88 6.58 -6.35
C PHE A 264 1.80 7.65 -7.45
N VAL A 265 0.59 7.96 -7.89
CA VAL A 265 0.31 9.03 -8.85
C VAL A 265 -0.33 10.17 -8.08
N SER A 266 0.36 11.30 -8.00
CA SER A 266 -0.05 12.43 -7.16
C SER A 266 -0.11 13.72 -7.96
N ASN A 267 -1.00 14.64 -7.52
CA ASN A 267 -1.21 15.95 -8.16
C ASN A 267 -1.45 15.81 -9.66
N SER A 268 -2.35 14.90 -10.02
CA SER A 268 -2.65 14.59 -11.42
C SER A 268 -3.84 15.38 -11.95
N THR A 269 -3.69 15.95 -13.15
CA THR A 269 -4.80 16.50 -13.94
C THR A 269 -5.27 15.54 -15.02
N GLU A 270 -4.72 14.33 -15.06
CA GLU A 270 -5.18 13.26 -15.94
C GLU A 270 -6.53 12.69 -15.48
N THR A 271 -7.16 11.87 -16.34
CA THR A 271 -8.35 11.11 -15.95
C THR A 271 -8.00 9.98 -14.98
N ASP A 272 -8.97 9.53 -14.20
CA ASP A 272 -8.80 8.39 -13.29
C ASP A 272 -8.37 7.12 -14.04
N ALA A 273 -8.92 6.91 -15.25
CA ALA A 273 -8.52 5.80 -16.11
C ALA A 273 -7.04 5.88 -16.52
N VAL A 274 -6.51 7.07 -16.82
CA VAL A 274 -5.10 7.28 -17.14
C VAL A 274 -4.23 7.05 -15.91
N ASN A 275 -4.63 7.55 -14.73
CA ASN A 275 -3.89 7.34 -13.50
C ASN A 275 -3.81 5.85 -13.14
N CYS A 276 -4.92 5.13 -13.18
CA CYS A 276 -4.95 3.68 -12.93
C CYS A 276 -4.13 2.92 -13.98
N LYS A 277 -4.21 3.32 -15.26
CA LYS A 277 -3.43 2.70 -16.33
C LYS A 277 -1.91 2.87 -16.12
N VAL A 278 -1.46 4.01 -15.62
CA VAL A 278 -0.03 4.21 -15.26
C VAL A 278 0.38 3.15 -14.22
N ILE A 279 -0.45 2.91 -13.21
CA ILE A 279 -0.16 1.92 -12.17
C ILE A 279 -0.08 0.51 -12.76
N SER A 280 -1.06 0.13 -13.59
CA SER A 280 -1.12 -1.21 -14.19
C SER A 280 -0.01 -1.45 -15.22
N ASP A 281 0.34 -0.45 -16.05
CA ASP A 281 1.43 -0.55 -17.03
C ASP A 281 2.80 -0.70 -16.33
N VAL A 282 3.04 0.05 -15.24
CA VAL A 282 4.24 -0.10 -14.41
C VAL A 282 4.29 -1.49 -13.78
N SER A 283 3.18 -1.95 -13.19
CA SER A 283 3.09 -3.28 -12.58
C SER A 283 3.42 -4.39 -13.57
N LYS A 284 2.79 -4.37 -14.76
CA LYS A 284 3.09 -5.32 -15.85
C LYS A 284 4.57 -5.29 -16.23
N THR A 285 5.13 -4.10 -16.42
CA THR A 285 6.53 -3.93 -16.83
C THR A 285 7.50 -4.53 -15.79
N VAL A 286 7.20 -4.34 -14.51
CA VAL A 286 7.99 -4.92 -13.39
C VAL A 286 7.83 -6.43 -13.34
N TRP A 287 6.60 -6.95 -13.50
CA TRP A 287 6.35 -8.39 -13.52
C TRP A 287 7.09 -9.08 -14.67
N GLU A 288 7.04 -8.51 -15.89
CA GLU A 288 7.81 -9.01 -17.05
C GLU A 288 9.33 -8.98 -16.81
N TYR A 289 9.83 -8.01 -16.02
CA TYR A 289 11.24 -7.95 -15.66
C TYR A 289 11.67 -9.12 -14.76
N PHE A 290 10.86 -9.47 -13.76
CA PHE A 290 11.18 -10.55 -12.81
C PHE A 290 10.87 -11.95 -13.34
N ASN A 291 10.00 -12.08 -14.33
CA ASN A 291 9.55 -13.38 -14.88
C ASN A 291 10.25 -13.73 -16.20
N LYS A 292 11.51 -13.34 -16.34
CA LYS A 292 12.35 -13.68 -17.50
C LYS A 292 13.17 -14.92 -17.27
#